data_9641225abaabbc815db8a3941527a1b0
#
_entry.id   9641225abaabbc815db8a3941527a1b0
#
_cell.length_a   1.000
_cell.length_b   1.000
_cell.length_c   1.000
_cell.angle_alpha   90.00
_cell.angle_beta   90.00
_cell.angle_gamma   90.00
#
_symmetry.space_group_name_H-M   'P 1'
#
loop_
_entity.id
_entity.type
_entity.pdbx_description
1 polymer ?
#
loop_
_entity_poly.entity_id
_entity_poly.type
_entity_poly.pdbx_seq_one_letter_code
_entity_poly.pdbx_strand_id
1 'polypeptide(L)'
;TYYSDNELIKKELLTSNKKIYNGIIFGDKKYLDYYKTPANISLGEKERDSVKTSYSFLTTPLVIYTWDSILNVLVENGIVSEVSGTYYITNMNAFLELISGNNKWSDIGLNIEGNINVETESLKPYNSAAAFYELLLLSISNGDLSESNLNQVLSNFNEIYSKKNFLSSSD
;
A
#
# COMPACT_ATOMS: atom_id res chain seq x y z
N THR A 1 0.64 1.74 -25.76
CA THR A 1 -0.35 1.09 -24.91
C THR A 1 0.13 1.18 -23.48
N TYR A 2 -0.71 1.62 -22.58
CA TYR A 2 -0.39 1.72 -21.15
C TYR A 2 -0.99 0.49 -20.44
N TYR A 3 -0.22 -0.11 -19.53
CA TYR A 3 -0.63 -1.24 -18.73
C TYR A 3 -0.33 -0.95 -17.26
N SER A 4 -1.13 -1.45 -16.34
CA SER A 4 -0.76 -1.51 -14.93
C SER A 4 0.42 -2.47 -14.73
N ASP A 5 1.19 -2.28 -13.65
CA ASP A 5 2.34 -3.13 -13.36
C ASP A 5 1.95 -4.62 -13.26
N ASN A 6 0.79 -4.92 -12.66
CA ASN A 6 0.26 -6.27 -12.59
C ASN A 6 -0.10 -6.86 -13.96
N GLU A 7 -0.69 -6.08 -14.85
CA GLU A 7 -1.01 -6.54 -16.20
C GLU A 7 0.24 -6.73 -17.03
N LEU A 8 1.23 -5.85 -16.86
CA LEU A 8 2.50 -5.94 -17.53
C LEU A 8 3.24 -7.21 -17.13
N ILE A 9 3.32 -7.51 -15.84
CA ILE A 9 3.91 -8.74 -15.33
C ILE A 9 3.17 -9.96 -15.86
N LYS A 10 1.84 -9.98 -15.82
CA LYS A 10 1.07 -11.10 -16.37
C LYS A 10 1.32 -11.33 -17.85
N LYS A 11 1.43 -10.26 -18.63
CA LYS A 11 1.73 -10.36 -20.07
C LYS A 11 3.12 -10.89 -20.32
N GLU A 12 4.13 -10.37 -19.64
CA GLU A 12 5.51 -10.84 -19.77
C GLU A 12 5.68 -12.28 -19.27
N LEU A 13 5.00 -12.62 -18.17
CA LEU A 13 5.04 -13.95 -17.57
C LEU A 13 4.28 -15.00 -18.37
N LEU A 14 3.19 -14.63 -19.04
CA LEU A 14 2.29 -15.56 -19.74
C LEU A 14 2.59 -15.70 -21.23
N THR A 15 3.31 -14.76 -21.82
CA THR A 15 3.74 -14.83 -23.23
C THR A 15 5.14 -15.44 -23.32
N SER A 16 5.29 -16.64 -22.79
CA SER A 16 6.50 -17.43 -22.89
C SER A 16 7.01 -17.48 -24.32
N ASN A 17 8.14 -16.90 -24.64
CA ASN A 17 8.99 -17.06 -25.81
C ASN A 17 9.24 -15.85 -26.71
N LYS A 18 8.73 -14.66 -26.45
CA LYS A 18 9.12 -13.46 -27.19
C LYS A 18 9.33 -12.29 -26.25
N LYS A 19 10.52 -11.70 -26.25
CA LYS A 19 10.72 -10.35 -25.70
C LYS A 19 9.81 -9.40 -26.47
N ILE A 20 8.77 -8.91 -25.79
CA ILE A 20 7.81 -7.97 -26.35
C ILE A 20 8.33 -6.53 -26.21
N TYR A 21 9.17 -6.29 -25.20
CA TYR A 21 9.63 -4.94 -24.85
C TYR A 21 11.16 -4.89 -24.75
N ASN A 22 11.73 -3.74 -25.13
CA ASN A 22 13.15 -3.44 -24.97
C ASN A 22 13.44 -2.82 -23.57
N GLY A 23 12.41 -2.33 -22.89
CA GLY A 23 12.49 -1.79 -21.54
C GLY A 23 11.11 -1.73 -20.92
N ILE A 24 11.06 -1.80 -19.61
CA ILE A 24 9.85 -1.75 -18.80
C ILE A 24 10.06 -0.68 -17.74
N ILE A 25 9.03 0.12 -17.48
CA ILE A 25 8.97 1.06 -16.37
C ILE A 25 7.93 0.54 -15.39
N PHE A 26 8.35 0.23 -14.18
CA PHE A 26 7.45 -0.11 -13.08
C PHE A 26 7.22 1.11 -12.19
N GLY A 27 6.00 1.26 -11.71
CA GLY A 27 5.65 2.29 -10.73
C GLY A 27 6.18 1.97 -9.32
N ASP A 28 6.54 0.71 -9.07
CA ASP A 28 7.08 0.28 -7.79
C ASP A 28 8.19 -0.76 -7.97
N LYS A 29 9.28 -0.61 -7.19
CA LYS A 29 10.43 -1.52 -7.19
C LYS A 29 10.04 -2.97 -6.89
N LYS A 30 9.02 -3.23 -6.07
CA LYS A 30 8.56 -4.57 -5.74
C LYS A 30 8.23 -5.41 -6.96
N TYR A 31 7.68 -4.80 -8.01
CA TYR A 31 7.36 -5.52 -9.25
C TYR A 31 8.61 -5.96 -10.00
N LEU A 32 9.68 -5.18 -9.94
CA LEU A 32 10.98 -5.59 -10.47
C LEU A 32 11.57 -6.74 -9.65
N ASP A 33 11.49 -6.64 -8.32
CA ASP A 33 11.99 -7.69 -7.42
C ASP A 33 11.17 -8.97 -7.60
N TYR A 34 9.85 -8.86 -7.73
CA TYR A 34 8.97 -9.98 -8.06
C TYR A 34 9.33 -10.62 -9.42
N TYR A 35 9.59 -9.82 -10.44
CA TYR A 35 10.01 -10.29 -11.76
C TYR A 35 11.33 -11.06 -11.72
N LYS A 36 12.27 -10.63 -10.88
CA LYS A 36 13.58 -11.27 -10.69
C LYS A 36 13.57 -12.50 -9.79
N THR A 37 12.50 -12.70 -9.01
CA THR A 37 12.48 -13.76 -7.98
C THR A 37 12.34 -15.15 -8.58
N PRO A 38 13.22 -16.10 -8.21
CA PRO A 38 13.20 -17.47 -8.74
C PRO A 38 11.93 -18.27 -8.46
N ALA A 39 11.18 -17.92 -7.40
CA ALA A 39 9.97 -18.62 -6.98
C ALA A 39 8.80 -18.49 -7.98
N ASN A 40 8.87 -17.58 -8.93
CA ASN A 40 7.89 -17.43 -10.00
C ASN A 40 8.19 -18.41 -11.13
N ILE A 41 8.03 -19.65 -10.84
CA ILE A 41 8.57 -20.87 -11.49
C ILE A 41 7.99 -21.14 -12.87
N SER A 42 6.91 -20.49 -13.26
CA SER A 42 6.32 -20.67 -14.59
C SER A 42 7.13 -20.02 -15.72
N LEU A 43 8.15 -19.22 -15.36
CA LEU A 43 9.07 -18.62 -16.32
C LEU A 43 10.34 -19.43 -16.42
N GLY A 44 10.73 -19.76 -17.63
CA GLY A 44 12.02 -20.39 -17.88
C GLY A 44 13.18 -19.53 -17.35
N GLU A 45 14.25 -20.17 -16.87
CA GLU A 45 15.45 -19.51 -16.32
C GLU A 45 16.06 -18.45 -17.25
N LYS A 46 15.88 -18.61 -18.55
CA LYS A 46 16.46 -17.72 -19.58
C LYS A 46 15.87 -16.31 -19.60
N GLU A 47 14.68 -16.09 -19.07
CA GLU A 47 14.01 -14.79 -19.16
C GLU A 47 14.35 -13.89 -18.00
N ARG A 48 14.68 -14.45 -16.84
CA ARG A 48 15.07 -13.70 -15.63
C ARG A 48 16.41 -13.01 -15.77
N ASP A 49 17.35 -13.63 -16.48
CA ASP A 49 18.66 -13.06 -16.79
C ASP A 49 18.60 -11.95 -17.85
N SER A 50 17.42 -11.66 -18.37
CA SER A 50 17.24 -10.65 -19.40
C SER A 50 17.31 -9.21 -18.88
N VAL A 51 17.11 -9.00 -17.56
CA VAL A 51 17.22 -7.67 -16.95
C VAL A 51 18.68 -7.34 -16.74
N LYS A 52 19.28 -6.66 -17.70
CA LYS A 52 20.68 -6.25 -17.67
C LYS A 52 20.94 -5.12 -16.70
N THR A 53 20.02 -4.17 -16.60
CA THR A 53 20.19 -2.96 -15.80
C THR A 53 18.84 -2.45 -15.33
N SER A 54 18.79 -1.92 -14.11
CA SER A 54 17.59 -1.27 -13.57
C SER A 54 18.00 0.01 -12.85
N TYR A 55 17.21 1.06 -13.02
CA TYR A 55 17.42 2.37 -12.39
C TYR A 55 16.13 2.81 -11.69
N SER A 56 16.25 3.31 -10.46
CA SER A 56 15.21 4.07 -9.80
C SER A 56 15.46 5.55 -10.08
N PHE A 57 14.59 6.20 -10.84
CA PHE A 57 14.75 7.59 -11.24
C PHE A 57 13.77 8.53 -10.56
N LEU A 58 12.75 7.99 -9.89
CA LEU A 58 11.76 8.75 -9.14
C LEU A 58 11.32 7.95 -7.92
N THR A 59 11.21 8.62 -6.78
CA THR A 59 10.61 8.08 -5.57
C THR A 59 9.57 9.08 -5.09
N THR A 60 8.33 8.63 -4.90
CA THR A 60 7.25 9.44 -4.34
C THR A 60 6.83 8.86 -2.99
N PRO A 61 6.58 9.69 -1.97
CA PRO A 61 6.02 9.21 -0.73
C PRO A 61 4.56 8.78 -0.91
N LEU A 62 4.10 7.85 -0.08
CA LEU A 62 2.67 7.66 0.13
C LEU A 62 2.18 8.83 0.99
N VAL A 63 1.15 9.52 0.53
CA VAL A 63 0.59 10.68 1.21
C VAL A 63 -0.89 10.48 1.52
N ILE A 64 -1.33 11.03 2.65
CA ILE A 64 -2.74 11.14 3.03
C ILE A 64 -3.10 12.61 3.01
N TYR A 65 -4.15 12.96 2.29
CA TYR A 65 -4.70 14.30 2.29
C TYR A 65 -5.76 14.43 3.38
N THR A 66 -5.71 15.52 4.12
CA THR A 66 -6.69 15.83 5.16
C THR A 66 -6.84 17.33 5.33
N TRP A 67 -7.86 17.76 6.08
CA TRP A 67 -8.03 19.16 6.42
C TRP A 67 -7.21 19.53 7.66
N ASP A 68 -6.82 20.79 7.78
CA ASP A 68 -6.01 21.31 8.88
C ASP A 68 -6.63 21.02 10.25
N SER A 69 -7.95 21.11 10.38
CA SER A 69 -8.67 20.79 11.62
C SER A 69 -8.46 19.34 12.06
N ILE A 70 -8.44 18.41 11.12
CA ILE A 70 -8.17 16.99 11.39
C ILE A 70 -6.70 16.80 11.69
N LEU A 71 -5.81 17.40 10.91
CA LEU A 71 -4.37 17.32 11.10
C LEU A 71 -3.98 17.77 12.51
N ASN A 72 -4.51 18.90 12.96
CA ASN A 72 -4.23 19.43 14.32
C ASN A 72 -4.60 18.42 15.40
N VAL A 73 -5.78 17.81 15.29
CA VAL A 73 -6.23 16.81 16.26
C VAL A 73 -5.39 15.54 16.22
N LEU A 74 -4.96 15.10 15.03
CA LEU A 74 -4.05 13.97 14.92
C LEU A 74 -2.69 14.25 15.57
N VAL A 75 -2.20 15.49 15.48
CA VAL A 75 -0.98 15.93 16.18
C VAL A 75 -1.20 15.96 17.70
N GLU A 76 -2.29 16.54 18.17
CA GLU A 76 -2.65 16.61 19.60
C GLU A 76 -2.79 15.22 20.23
N ASN A 77 -3.28 14.24 19.46
CA ASN A 77 -3.39 12.85 19.90
C ASN A 77 -2.10 12.03 19.68
N GLY A 78 -1.01 12.63 19.25
CA GLY A 78 0.29 11.98 19.10
C GLY A 78 0.34 10.91 17.99
N ILE A 79 -0.57 10.99 17.02
CA ILE A 79 -0.60 10.09 15.84
C ILE A 79 0.33 10.61 14.75
N VAL A 80 0.35 11.94 14.59
CA VAL A 80 1.13 12.67 13.62
C VAL A 80 2.14 13.56 14.30
N SER A 81 3.31 13.70 13.74
CA SER A 81 4.32 14.66 14.18
C SER A 81 4.84 15.48 12.99
N GLU A 82 5.15 16.74 13.28
CA GLU A 82 5.80 17.62 12.33
C GLU A 82 7.33 17.47 12.42
N VAL A 83 7.96 17.29 11.27
CA VAL A 83 9.42 17.25 11.15
C VAL A 83 9.83 18.15 10.00
N SER A 84 10.50 19.24 10.31
CA SER A 84 11.02 20.21 9.30
C SER A 84 9.94 20.71 8.32
N GLY A 85 8.75 21.05 8.82
CA GLY A 85 7.66 21.58 8.00
C GLY A 85 6.85 20.52 7.25
N THR A 86 7.13 19.23 7.49
CA THR A 86 6.39 18.12 6.89
C THR A 86 5.78 17.26 7.99
N TYR A 87 4.55 16.86 7.79
CA TYR A 87 3.81 16.02 8.74
C TYR A 87 3.92 14.56 8.39
N TYR A 88 4.16 13.72 9.40
CA TYR A 88 4.31 12.27 9.26
C TYR A 88 3.43 11.55 10.26
N ILE A 89 2.82 10.44 9.85
CA ILE A 89 2.25 9.48 10.80
C ILE A 89 3.43 8.79 11.48
N THR A 90 3.68 9.15 12.74
CA THR A 90 4.79 8.62 13.54
C THR A 90 4.34 7.52 14.50
N ASN A 91 3.03 7.41 14.75
CA ASN A 91 2.44 6.35 15.56
C ASN A 91 1.42 5.57 14.72
N MET A 92 1.93 4.59 13.97
CA MET A 92 1.09 3.78 13.08
C MET A 92 0.10 2.91 13.86
N ASN A 93 0.45 2.44 15.06
CA ASN A 93 -0.47 1.64 15.88
C ASN A 93 -1.68 2.48 16.32
N ALA A 94 -1.46 3.69 16.81
CA ALA A 94 -2.56 4.59 17.17
C ALA A 94 -3.40 4.97 15.93
N PHE A 95 -2.78 5.14 14.78
CA PHE A 95 -3.49 5.36 13.52
C PHE A 95 -4.36 4.15 13.13
N LEU A 96 -3.82 2.93 13.25
CA LEU A 96 -4.57 1.70 13.01
C LEU A 96 -5.76 1.55 13.98
N GLU A 97 -5.56 1.80 15.26
CA GLU A 97 -6.64 1.79 16.26
C GLU A 97 -7.72 2.81 15.91
N LEU A 98 -7.32 3.99 15.45
CA LEU A 98 -8.25 5.03 15.05
C LEU A 98 -9.16 4.60 13.88
N ILE A 99 -8.59 3.97 12.86
CA ILE A 99 -9.32 3.60 11.64
C ILE A 99 -9.96 2.20 11.70
N SER A 100 -9.58 1.35 12.65
CA SER A 100 -10.10 -0.03 12.78
C SER A 100 -11.40 -0.13 13.56
N GLY A 101 -11.69 0.85 14.41
CA GLY A 101 -12.89 0.89 15.24
C GLY A 101 -14.09 1.57 14.55
N ASN A 102 -15.21 1.65 15.26
CA ASN A 102 -16.30 2.54 14.91
C ASN A 102 -16.08 3.92 15.56
N ASN A 103 -14.84 4.38 15.59
CA ASN A 103 -14.46 5.65 16.18
C ASN A 103 -15.12 6.80 15.43
N LYS A 104 -15.61 7.75 16.19
CA LYS A 104 -16.20 8.97 15.66
C LYS A 104 -15.21 10.12 15.73
N TRP A 105 -15.39 11.10 14.90
CA TRP A 105 -14.61 12.33 14.96
C TRP A 105 -14.71 13.04 16.32
N SER A 106 -15.89 12.92 16.97
CA SER A 106 -16.10 13.44 18.32
C SER A 106 -15.23 12.77 19.39
N ASP A 107 -14.85 11.51 19.20
CA ASP A 107 -14.05 10.76 20.18
C ASP A 107 -12.61 11.27 20.25
N ILE A 108 -12.14 11.93 19.21
CA ILE A 108 -10.83 12.57 19.15
C ILE A 108 -10.88 14.11 19.27
N GLY A 109 -12.02 14.66 19.67
CA GLY A 109 -12.16 16.09 19.95
C GLY A 109 -12.66 16.96 18.80
N LEU A 110 -13.11 16.37 17.69
CA LEU A 110 -13.69 17.11 16.57
C LEU A 110 -15.21 17.13 16.65
N ASN A 111 -15.79 18.31 16.55
CA ASN A 111 -17.26 18.46 16.48
C ASN A 111 -17.75 18.21 15.03
N ILE A 112 -17.50 17.00 14.55
CA ILE A 112 -17.93 16.53 13.23
C ILE A 112 -18.74 15.26 13.43
N GLU A 113 -19.91 15.19 12.81
CA GLU A 113 -20.72 13.97 12.83
C GLU A 113 -20.14 12.87 11.93
N GLY A 114 -20.32 11.62 12.34
CA GLY A 114 -19.93 10.46 11.55
C GLY A 114 -18.68 9.75 12.06
N ASN A 115 -18.41 8.64 11.43
CA ASN A 115 -17.27 7.78 11.75
C ASN A 115 -16.00 8.25 11.05
N ILE A 116 -14.86 7.95 11.65
CA ILE A 116 -13.56 8.19 11.03
C ILE A 116 -13.38 7.18 9.89
N ASN A 117 -13.22 7.70 8.69
CA ASN A 117 -12.99 6.91 7.48
C ASN A 117 -11.73 7.38 6.76
N VAL A 118 -11.03 6.42 6.14
CA VAL A 118 -9.95 6.68 5.20
C VAL A 118 -10.40 6.20 3.84
N GLU A 119 -10.44 7.11 2.89
CA GLU A 119 -10.71 6.75 1.50
C GLU A 119 -9.42 6.37 0.80
N THR A 120 -9.46 5.28 0.06
CA THR A 120 -8.35 4.85 -0.78
C THR A 120 -8.87 4.34 -2.12
N GLU A 121 -8.01 4.37 -3.12
CA GLU A 121 -8.32 3.84 -4.44
C GLU A 121 -8.50 2.32 -4.40
N SER A 122 -9.14 1.78 -5.42
CA SER A 122 -9.25 0.33 -5.62
C SER A 122 -7.86 -0.31 -5.73
N LEU A 123 -7.70 -1.51 -5.14
CA LEU A 123 -6.48 -2.32 -5.30
C LEU A 123 -6.11 -2.62 -6.76
N LYS A 124 -7.10 -2.57 -7.64
CA LYS A 124 -6.92 -2.72 -9.09
C LYS A 124 -7.45 -1.46 -9.77
N PRO A 125 -6.67 -0.73 -10.50
CA PRO A 125 -5.30 -0.93 -11.01
C PRO A 125 -4.21 -0.07 -10.32
N TYR A 126 -4.43 0.47 -9.13
CA TYR A 126 -3.61 1.53 -8.57
C TYR A 126 -2.52 1.02 -7.61
N ASN A 127 -1.28 1.42 -7.85
CA ASN A 127 -0.13 1.05 -7.03
C ASN A 127 -0.13 1.74 -5.66
N SER A 128 -0.71 2.94 -5.55
CA SER A 128 -0.88 3.69 -4.30
C SER A 128 -1.71 2.93 -3.29
N ALA A 129 -2.85 2.38 -3.72
CA ALA A 129 -3.69 1.54 -2.89
C ALA A 129 -2.95 0.28 -2.41
N ALA A 130 -2.24 -0.40 -3.32
CA ALA A 130 -1.45 -1.57 -2.97
C ALA A 130 -0.37 -1.25 -1.93
N ALA A 131 0.35 -0.13 -2.10
CA ALA A 131 1.36 0.33 -1.15
C ALA A 131 0.76 0.66 0.23
N PHE A 132 -0.43 1.27 0.26
CA PHE A 132 -1.13 1.55 1.50
C PHE A 132 -1.54 0.26 2.24
N TYR A 133 -2.12 -0.70 1.55
CA TYR A 133 -2.50 -1.98 2.14
C TYR A 133 -1.29 -2.80 2.61
N GLU A 134 -0.17 -2.77 1.88
CA GLU A 134 1.08 -3.37 2.31
C GLU A 134 1.61 -2.73 3.61
N LEU A 135 1.56 -1.40 3.70
CA LEU A 135 1.93 -0.69 4.90
C LEU A 135 1.05 -1.08 6.10
N LEU A 136 -0.27 -1.23 5.88
CA LEU A 136 -1.18 -1.71 6.91
C LEU A 136 -0.84 -3.13 7.36
N LEU A 137 -0.61 -4.05 6.43
CA LEU A 137 -0.23 -5.42 6.75
C LEU A 137 1.08 -5.49 7.55
N LEU A 138 2.09 -4.73 7.12
CA LEU A 138 3.36 -4.64 7.85
C LEU A 138 3.18 -4.08 9.26
N SER A 139 2.30 -3.10 9.42
CA SER A 139 2.02 -2.48 10.72
C SER A 139 1.26 -3.43 11.64
N ILE A 140 0.23 -4.12 11.14
CA ILE A 140 -0.53 -5.12 11.89
C ILE A 140 0.37 -6.28 12.33
N SER A 141 1.31 -6.68 11.47
CA SER A 141 2.25 -7.78 11.75
C SER A 141 3.42 -7.40 12.64
N ASN A 142 3.61 -6.11 12.94
CA ASN A 142 4.85 -5.59 13.52
C ASN A 142 6.11 -6.04 12.75
N GLY A 143 5.97 -6.20 11.42
CA GLY A 143 7.03 -6.69 10.54
C GLY A 143 7.22 -8.20 10.50
N ASP A 144 6.48 -8.97 11.30
CA ASP A 144 6.52 -10.44 11.30
C ASP A 144 5.45 -11.02 10.36
N LEU A 145 5.85 -11.32 9.14
CA LEU A 145 5.04 -12.00 8.11
C LEU A 145 5.40 -13.50 8.00
N SER A 146 5.90 -14.11 9.07
CA SER A 146 6.13 -15.55 9.10
C SER A 146 4.85 -16.34 8.85
N GLU A 147 4.98 -17.55 8.30
CA GLU A 147 3.83 -18.40 7.99
C GLU A 147 2.96 -18.68 9.23
N SER A 148 3.59 -18.81 10.40
CA SER A 148 2.89 -19.00 11.68
C SER A 148 2.02 -17.80 12.10
N ASN A 149 2.41 -16.59 11.74
CA ASN A 149 1.70 -15.36 12.09
C ASN A 149 0.75 -14.87 10.99
N LEU A 150 0.95 -15.32 9.76
CA LEU A 150 0.25 -14.80 8.59
C LEU A 150 -1.28 -14.90 8.69
N ASN A 151 -1.80 -16.01 9.19
CA ASN A 151 -3.25 -16.20 9.34
C ASN A 151 -3.86 -15.19 10.31
N GLN A 152 -3.17 -14.87 11.41
CA GLN A 152 -3.63 -13.89 12.38
C GLN A 152 -3.57 -12.48 11.77
N VAL A 153 -2.49 -12.16 11.07
CA VAL A 153 -2.31 -10.87 10.39
C VAL A 153 -3.43 -10.66 9.35
N LEU A 154 -3.71 -11.67 8.54
CA LEU A 154 -4.79 -11.60 7.54
C LEU A 154 -6.17 -11.50 8.18
N SER A 155 -6.40 -12.17 9.31
CA SER A 155 -7.66 -12.06 10.06
C SER A 155 -7.87 -10.63 10.57
N ASN A 156 -6.86 -10.04 11.20
CA ASN A 156 -6.91 -8.67 11.71
C ASN A 156 -7.08 -7.66 10.57
N PHE A 157 -6.37 -7.86 9.47
CA PHE A 157 -6.51 -7.04 8.27
C PHE A 157 -7.93 -7.10 7.71
N ASN A 158 -8.50 -8.30 7.58
CA ASN A 158 -9.87 -8.49 7.09
C ASN A 158 -10.91 -7.84 8.00
N GLU A 159 -10.68 -7.84 9.32
CA GLU A 159 -11.55 -7.14 10.26
C GLU A 159 -11.55 -5.62 9.99
N ILE A 160 -10.38 -5.02 9.83
CA ILE A 160 -10.25 -3.61 9.47
C ILE A 160 -10.92 -3.35 8.11
N TYR A 161 -10.61 -4.15 7.11
CA TYR A 161 -11.13 -3.98 5.76
C TYR A 161 -12.65 -4.14 5.68
N SER A 162 -13.23 -5.11 6.39
CA SER A 162 -14.67 -5.40 6.36
C SER A 162 -15.53 -4.34 7.06
N LYS A 163 -14.95 -3.56 7.97
CA LYS A 163 -15.64 -2.46 8.65
C LYS A 163 -15.88 -1.25 7.75
N LYS A 164 -15.50 -1.34 6.48
CA LYS A 164 -15.67 -0.28 5.48
C LYS A 164 -15.06 1.08 5.87
N ASN A 165 -14.01 1.04 6.69
CA ASN A 165 -13.23 2.24 6.98
C ASN A 165 -12.36 2.67 5.78
N PHE A 166 -12.39 1.87 4.72
CA PHE A 166 -11.71 2.13 3.46
C PHE A 166 -12.76 2.12 2.36
N LEU A 167 -13.19 3.29 1.97
CA LEU A 167 -14.04 3.45 0.80
C LEU A 167 -13.11 3.39 -0.42
N SER A 168 -13.29 2.39 -1.26
CA SER A 168 -12.68 2.48 -2.59
C SER A 168 -13.44 3.56 -3.35
N SER A 169 -12.75 4.56 -3.86
CA SER A 169 -13.33 5.44 -4.85
C SER A 169 -13.65 4.55 -6.07
N SER A 170 -14.89 4.12 -6.15
CA SER A 170 -15.37 3.50 -7.37
C SER A 170 -15.66 4.61 -8.36
N ASP A 171 -14.93 4.62 -9.47
CA ASP A 171 -15.24 5.23 -10.76
C ASP A 171 -15.81 6.65 -10.75
#